data_68c2afbfa87349faca514510c5d680c6
#
_entry.id   68c2afbfa87349faca514510c5d680c6
#
_cell.length_a   1.000
_cell.length_b   1.000
_cell.length_c   1.000
_cell.angle_alpha   90.00
_cell.angle_beta   90.00
_cell.angle_gamma   90.00
#
_symmetry.space_group_name_H-M   'P 1'
#
loop_
_entity.id
_entity.type
_entity.pdbx_description
1 polymer ?
#
loop_
_entity_poly.entity_id
_entity_poly.type
_entity_poly.pdbx_seq_one_letter_code
_entity_poly.pdbx_strand_id
1 'polypeptide(L)'
;MYDVAIIGAGVVGGQIARELSRYKLSVCILEKEADVATGATRANSGIVHAGFDAKEGTLKARLNVQGSKMMKEVCGDLGVPYINNGSLVIGFGDKDMEQIKALYNRGIVNGVEKLEILSKSQLERIEPNISKNAIGALFAPTGAIVSPYELAIASIGNAMDNGAELKLNFKVNSIKFKGEVYHISSDNESVCARYVVNAAGVHSDYIAGLAGDNSFKITPRKGEYMLLDKVCGHIVSHTIFRT
;
A
#
# COMPACT_ATOMS: atom_id res chain seq x y z
N MET A 1 -24.41 11.90 -13.21
CA MET A 1 -24.59 11.21 -11.92
C MET A 1 -23.84 9.89 -12.01
N TYR A 2 -23.05 9.55 -10.98
CA TYR A 2 -22.24 8.33 -10.94
C TYR A 2 -22.84 7.33 -9.94
N ASP A 3 -22.55 6.06 -10.14
CA ASP A 3 -22.84 5.06 -9.11
C ASP A 3 -21.86 5.19 -7.95
N VAL A 4 -20.56 5.38 -8.25
CA VAL A 4 -19.51 5.52 -7.23
C VAL A 4 -18.60 6.70 -7.53
N ALA A 5 -18.36 7.55 -6.53
CA ALA A 5 -17.29 8.56 -6.55
C ALA A 5 -16.17 8.13 -5.59
N ILE A 6 -14.94 8.09 -6.08
CA ILE A 6 -13.74 7.75 -5.31
C ILE A 6 -12.96 9.04 -5.08
N ILE A 7 -12.72 9.40 -3.82
CA ILE A 7 -11.96 10.60 -3.45
C ILE A 7 -10.51 10.23 -3.19
N GLY A 8 -9.62 10.66 -4.08
CA GLY A 8 -8.19 10.42 -4.08
C GLY A 8 -7.71 9.45 -5.16
N ALA A 9 -6.80 9.90 -6.02
CA ALA A 9 -6.16 9.14 -7.09
C ALA A 9 -4.77 8.61 -6.68
N GLY A 10 -4.61 8.17 -5.44
CA GLY A 10 -3.46 7.39 -4.98
C GLY A 10 -3.62 5.91 -5.33
N VAL A 11 -2.64 5.07 -4.93
CA VAL A 11 -2.65 3.62 -5.20
C VAL A 11 -3.91 2.93 -4.68
N VAL A 12 -4.45 3.36 -3.54
CA VAL A 12 -5.68 2.76 -2.97
C VAL A 12 -6.89 3.10 -3.84
N GLY A 13 -7.07 4.39 -4.19
CA GLY A 13 -8.17 4.83 -5.05
C GLY A 13 -8.09 4.19 -6.44
N GLY A 14 -6.88 4.10 -7.01
CA GLY A 14 -6.64 3.46 -8.31
C GLY A 14 -7.00 1.97 -8.30
N GLN A 15 -6.60 1.21 -7.29
CA GLN A 15 -6.96 -0.21 -7.16
C GLN A 15 -8.47 -0.41 -7.00
N ILE A 16 -9.13 0.45 -6.21
CA ILE A 16 -10.59 0.40 -6.03
C ILE A 16 -11.29 0.73 -7.35
N ALA A 17 -10.83 1.76 -8.07
CA ALA A 17 -11.40 2.13 -9.36
C ALA A 17 -11.25 0.99 -10.39
N ARG A 18 -10.05 0.38 -10.47
CA ARG A 18 -9.78 -0.77 -11.31
C ARG A 18 -10.75 -1.92 -11.02
N GLU A 19 -10.94 -2.26 -9.75
CA GLU A 19 -11.84 -3.35 -9.39
C GLU A 19 -13.30 -3.03 -9.71
N LEU A 20 -13.76 -1.81 -9.43
CA LEU A 20 -15.12 -1.38 -9.73
C LEU A 20 -15.40 -1.28 -11.23
N SER A 21 -14.40 -0.94 -12.06
CA SER A 21 -14.55 -0.86 -13.52
C SER A 21 -14.77 -2.20 -14.20
N ARG A 22 -14.64 -3.32 -13.49
CA ARG A 22 -15.01 -4.66 -13.97
C ARG A 22 -16.54 -4.88 -14.01
N TYR A 23 -17.30 -3.99 -13.41
CA TYR A 23 -18.75 -4.07 -13.31
C TYR A 23 -19.41 -2.97 -14.14
N LYS A 24 -20.70 -3.13 -14.46
CA LYS A 24 -21.49 -2.09 -15.15
C LYS A 24 -21.86 -0.96 -14.19
N LEU A 25 -20.83 -0.24 -13.72
CA LEU A 25 -20.96 0.90 -12.81
C LEU A 25 -20.34 2.14 -13.47
N SER A 26 -21.01 3.27 -13.30
CA SER A 26 -20.41 4.55 -13.61
C SER A 26 -19.54 5.01 -12.43
N VAL A 27 -18.24 5.04 -12.63
CA VAL A 27 -17.25 5.37 -11.60
C VAL A 27 -16.56 6.68 -11.94
N CYS A 28 -16.41 7.58 -10.95
CA CYS A 28 -15.54 8.73 -11.11
C CYS A 28 -14.50 8.80 -9.99
N ILE A 29 -13.29 9.24 -10.34
CA ILE A 29 -12.17 9.45 -9.43
C ILE A 29 -11.96 10.95 -9.31
N LEU A 30 -11.95 11.48 -8.09
CA LEU A 30 -11.78 12.90 -7.79
C LEU A 30 -10.42 13.12 -7.14
N GLU A 31 -9.52 13.82 -7.84
CA GLU A 31 -8.17 14.12 -7.36
C GLU A 31 -7.97 15.64 -7.24
N LYS A 32 -7.48 16.06 -6.08
CA LYS A 32 -7.25 17.50 -5.79
C LYS A 32 -6.07 18.10 -6.55
N GLU A 33 -5.10 17.29 -6.92
CA GLU A 33 -3.90 17.73 -7.62
C GLU A 33 -4.07 17.69 -9.15
N ALA A 34 -3.09 18.23 -9.84
CA ALA A 34 -3.05 18.24 -11.31
C ALA A 34 -2.61 16.90 -11.91
N ASP A 35 -2.25 15.92 -11.09
CA ASP A 35 -1.83 14.59 -11.53
C ASP A 35 -2.14 13.53 -10.45
N VAL A 36 -2.14 12.27 -10.87
CA VAL A 36 -2.39 11.12 -9.99
C VAL A 36 -1.15 10.78 -9.16
N ALA A 37 -1.32 10.00 -8.09
CA ALA A 37 -0.26 9.45 -7.24
C ALA A 37 0.67 10.49 -6.58
N THR A 38 0.32 11.75 -6.51
CA THR A 38 1.18 12.85 -6.03
C THR A 38 1.40 12.88 -4.52
N GLY A 39 0.58 12.15 -3.75
CA GLY A 39 0.67 12.06 -2.29
C GLY A 39 1.68 11.02 -1.79
N ALA A 40 1.33 10.30 -0.72
CA ALA A 40 2.15 9.25 -0.11
C ALA A 40 2.50 8.10 -1.09
N THR A 41 1.71 7.91 -2.14
CA THR A 41 1.92 6.86 -3.14
C THR A 41 3.26 6.99 -3.86
N ARG A 42 3.72 8.20 -4.20
CA ARG A 42 5.02 8.39 -4.88
C ARG A 42 6.22 8.42 -3.92
N ALA A 43 5.99 8.50 -2.62
CA ALA A 43 7.03 8.72 -1.62
C ALA A 43 6.95 7.67 -0.50
N ASN A 44 7.24 6.43 -0.87
CA ASN A 44 7.34 5.28 0.04
C ASN A 44 8.33 4.25 -0.51
N SER A 45 8.60 3.19 0.27
CA SER A 45 9.61 2.18 -0.07
C SER A 45 9.14 1.12 -1.07
N GLY A 46 7.87 1.10 -1.47
CA GLY A 46 7.34 0.12 -2.41
C GLY A 46 7.37 -1.33 -1.94
N ILE A 47 7.46 -1.56 -0.63
CA ILE A 47 7.56 -2.90 -0.07
C ILE A 47 6.20 -3.58 -0.06
N VAL A 48 6.13 -4.75 -0.66
CA VAL A 48 5.03 -5.71 -0.50
C VAL A 48 5.35 -6.56 0.73
N HIS A 49 4.81 -6.15 1.87
CA HIS A 49 5.05 -6.83 3.14
C HIS A 49 4.42 -8.21 3.16
N ALA A 50 5.18 -9.22 3.63
CA ALA A 50 4.70 -10.60 3.75
C ALA A 50 3.53 -10.78 4.74
N GLY A 51 3.43 -9.94 5.79
CA GLY A 51 2.32 -9.93 6.74
C GLY A 51 2.65 -10.43 8.16
N PHE A 52 3.93 -10.64 8.48
CA PHE A 52 4.36 -11.14 9.80
C PHE A 52 4.28 -10.09 10.92
N ASP A 53 4.32 -8.80 10.59
CA ASP A 53 4.38 -7.71 11.59
C ASP A 53 3.02 -7.32 12.16
N ALA A 54 1.95 -7.40 11.38
CA ALA A 54 0.63 -6.96 11.80
C ALA A 54 0.08 -7.82 12.94
N LYS A 55 -0.53 -7.15 13.95
CA LYS A 55 -1.12 -7.82 15.10
C LYS A 55 -2.15 -8.87 14.65
N GLU A 56 -2.02 -10.09 15.15
CA GLU A 56 -2.90 -11.20 14.85
C GLU A 56 -4.38 -10.90 15.15
N GLY A 57 -5.30 -11.52 14.42
CA GLY A 57 -6.74 -11.32 14.55
C GLY A 57 -7.26 -9.98 14.01
N THR A 58 -6.40 -9.08 13.53
CA THR A 58 -6.82 -7.80 12.99
C THR A 58 -7.13 -7.88 11.48
N LEU A 59 -8.00 -6.97 11.02
CA LEU A 59 -8.27 -6.79 9.59
C LEU A 59 -6.97 -6.47 8.81
N LYS A 60 -6.07 -5.68 9.41
CA LYS A 60 -4.76 -5.35 8.83
C LYS A 60 -3.94 -6.61 8.56
N ALA A 61 -3.85 -7.55 9.51
CA ALA A 61 -3.10 -8.79 9.34
C ALA A 61 -3.67 -9.63 8.19
N ARG A 62 -5.00 -9.85 8.20
CA ARG A 62 -5.68 -10.61 7.16
C ARG A 62 -5.48 -10.03 5.77
N LEU A 63 -5.76 -8.72 5.61
CA LEU A 63 -5.67 -8.05 4.32
C LEU A 63 -4.24 -7.90 3.83
N ASN A 64 -3.24 -7.76 4.73
CA ASN A 64 -1.85 -7.71 4.33
C ASN A 64 -1.43 -9.03 3.65
N VAL A 65 -1.71 -10.18 4.27
CA VAL A 65 -1.37 -11.49 3.69
C VAL A 65 -2.12 -11.73 2.37
N GLN A 66 -3.42 -11.41 2.33
CA GLN A 66 -4.21 -11.54 1.09
C GLN A 66 -3.67 -10.64 -0.03
N GLY A 67 -3.42 -9.36 0.26
CA GLY A 67 -2.88 -8.40 -0.71
C GLY A 67 -1.50 -8.81 -1.21
N SER A 68 -0.63 -9.31 -0.32
CA SER A 68 0.69 -9.82 -0.70
C SER A 68 0.59 -10.96 -1.73
N LYS A 69 -0.33 -11.91 -1.51
CA LYS A 69 -0.57 -13.04 -2.44
C LYS A 69 -1.10 -12.58 -3.80
N MET A 70 -1.94 -11.56 -3.82
CA MET A 70 -2.54 -11.02 -5.05
C MET A 70 -1.58 -10.15 -5.86
N MET A 71 -0.61 -9.50 -5.20
CA MET A 71 0.17 -8.41 -5.81
C MET A 71 0.93 -8.85 -7.07
N LYS A 72 1.46 -10.07 -7.10
CA LYS A 72 2.18 -10.60 -8.28
C LYS A 72 1.30 -10.67 -9.53
N GLU A 73 0.07 -11.15 -9.36
CA GLU A 73 -0.92 -11.25 -10.46
C GLU A 73 -1.36 -9.85 -10.89
N VAL A 74 -1.73 -8.99 -9.94
CA VAL A 74 -2.11 -7.59 -10.21
C VAL A 74 -1.02 -6.84 -10.97
N CYS A 75 0.25 -6.98 -10.59
CA CYS A 75 1.35 -6.37 -11.29
C CYS A 75 1.54 -6.96 -12.70
N GLY A 76 1.37 -8.28 -12.85
CA GLY A 76 1.41 -8.95 -14.14
C GLY A 76 0.35 -8.45 -15.11
N ASP A 77 -0.90 -8.34 -14.65
CA ASP A 77 -2.02 -7.83 -15.43
C ASP A 77 -1.81 -6.38 -15.91
N LEU A 78 -1.17 -5.58 -15.06
CA LEU A 78 -0.95 -4.16 -15.31
C LEU A 78 0.39 -3.84 -15.99
N GLY A 79 1.24 -4.85 -16.24
CA GLY A 79 2.58 -4.64 -16.79
C GLY A 79 3.52 -3.88 -15.85
N VAL A 80 3.26 -3.90 -14.54
CA VAL A 80 4.08 -3.22 -13.52
C VAL A 80 5.18 -4.15 -13.02
N PRO A 81 6.44 -3.70 -12.94
CA PRO A 81 7.53 -4.51 -12.41
C PRO A 81 7.26 -4.96 -10.97
N TYR A 82 7.43 -6.26 -10.74
CA TYR A 82 7.32 -6.90 -9.44
C TYR A 82 8.57 -7.74 -9.20
N ILE A 83 9.29 -7.49 -8.10
CA ILE A 83 10.51 -8.20 -7.75
C ILE A 83 10.32 -8.90 -6.42
N ASN A 84 10.23 -10.23 -6.45
CA ASN A 84 10.14 -11.05 -5.25
C ASN A 84 11.54 -11.28 -4.68
N ASN A 85 12.06 -10.28 -3.98
CA ASN A 85 13.39 -10.29 -3.39
C ASN A 85 13.43 -10.79 -1.94
N GLY A 86 12.29 -11.11 -1.34
CA GLY A 86 12.19 -11.50 0.06
C GLY A 86 12.47 -10.36 1.04
N SER A 87 12.23 -10.62 2.32
CA SER A 87 12.49 -9.69 3.41
C SER A 87 13.23 -10.38 4.55
N LEU A 88 14.20 -9.68 5.13
CA LEU A 88 14.99 -10.12 6.26
C LEU A 88 14.79 -9.16 7.45
N VAL A 89 14.49 -9.69 8.63
CA VAL A 89 14.55 -8.94 9.89
C VAL A 89 15.76 -9.42 10.68
N ILE A 90 16.77 -8.56 10.80
CA ILE A 90 18.10 -8.94 11.31
C ILE A 90 18.17 -8.79 12.83
N GLY A 91 18.70 -9.80 13.51
CA GLY A 91 19.02 -9.80 14.94
C GLY A 91 20.51 -9.69 15.22
N PHE A 92 20.87 -8.88 16.21
CA PHE A 92 22.26 -8.62 16.63
C PHE A 92 22.56 -9.12 18.05
N GLY A 93 21.56 -9.67 18.75
CA GLY A 93 21.68 -10.18 20.09
C GLY A 93 20.48 -11.04 20.51
N ASP A 94 20.55 -11.63 21.70
CA ASP A 94 19.52 -12.56 22.20
C ASP A 94 18.13 -11.91 22.25
N LYS A 95 18.03 -10.65 22.68
CA LYS A 95 16.76 -9.92 22.73
C LYS A 95 16.15 -9.76 21.34
N ASP A 96 16.97 -9.48 20.34
CA ASP A 96 16.51 -9.38 18.94
C ASP A 96 16.00 -10.74 18.45
N MET A 97 16.70 -11.83 18.82
CA MET A 97 16.27 -13.18 18.46
C MET A 97 14.96 -13.60 19.14
N GLU A 98 14.68 -13.12 20.37
CA GLU A 98 13.38 -13.30 21.02
C GLU A 98 12.27 -12.57 20.25
N GLN A 99 12.53 -11.34 19.82
CA GLN A 99 11.58 -10.57 18.98
C GLN A 99 11.36 -11.27 17.62
N ILE A 100 12.41 -11.77 16.99
CA ILE A 100 12.35 -12.54 15.74
C ILE A 100 11.46 -13.78 15.92
N LYS A 101 11.60 -14.52 17.02
CA LYS A 101 10.72 -15.67 17.34
C LYS A 101 9.25 -15.24 17.50
N ALA A 102 9.02 -14.10 18.16
CA ALA A 102 7.67 -13.55 18.31
C ALA A 102 7.06 -13.15 16.96
N LEU A 103 7.84 -12.51 16.08
CA LEU A 103 7.42 -12.17 14.71
C LEU A 103 7.16 -13.42 13.86
N TYR A 104 8.00 -14.44 13.98
CA TYR A 104 7.81 -15.73 13.32
C TYR A 104 6.47 -16.36 13.71
N ASN A 105 6.23 -16.51 15.02
CA ASN A 105 4.97 -17.11 15.52
C ASN A 105 3.76 -16.32 15.06
N ARG A 106 3.81 -14.98 15.15
CA ARG A 106 2.76 -14.10 14.66
C ARG A 106 2.52 -14.27 13.16
N GLY A 107 3.59 -14.35 12.37
CA GLY A 107 3.50 -14.56 10.93
C GLY A 107 2.85 -15.90 10.58
N ILE A 108 3.16 -16.98 11.31
CA ILE A 108 2.50 -18.28 11.14
C ILE A 108 0.99 -18.16 11.42
N VAL A 109 0.61 -17.53 12.54
CA VAL A 109 -0.81 -17.30 12.89
C VAL A 109 -1.52 -16.45 11.83
N ASN A 110 -0.85 -15.44 11.27
CA ASN A 110 -1.38 -14.59 10.20
C ASN A 110 -1.50 -15.31 8.84
N GLY A 111 -0.91 -16.52 8.70
CA GLY A 111 -0.94 -17.29 7.46
C GLY A 111 0.13 -16.89 6.43
N VAL A 112 1.25 -16.33 6.90
CA VAL A 112 2.43 -16.06 6.05
C VAL A 112 3.13 -17.37 5.74
N GLU A 113 3.35 -17.63 4.46
CA GLU A 113 3.94 -18.87 3.98
C GLU A 113 5.48 -18.82 3.99
N LYS A 114 6.09 -19.97 4.22
CA LYS A 114 7.53 -20.20 4.07
C LYS A 114 8.42 -19.29 4.93
N LEU A 115 7.91 -18.81 6.08
CA LEU A 115 8.74 -18.10 7.05
C LEU A 115 9.82 -19.02 7.62
N GLU A 116 11.04 -18.49 7.76
CA GLU A 116 12.17 -19.22 8.32
C GLU A 116 12.94 -18.34 9.30
N ILE A 117 13.45 -18.96 10.40
CA ILE A 117 14.45 -18.33 11.26
C ILE A 117 15.80 -18.84 10.82
N LEU A 118 16.64 -17.95 10.28
CA LEU A 118 17.97 -18.28 9.78
C LEU A 118 19.01 -18.13 10.88
N SER A 119 19.91 -19.11 10.94
CA SER A 119 21.18 -18.99 11.67
C SER A 119 22.11 -17.99 10.97
N LYS A 120 23.16 -17.55 11.68
CA LYS A 120 24.21 -16.68 11.12
C LYS A 120 24.76 -17.23 9.80
N SER A 121 25.12 -18.50 9.75
CA SER A 121 25.72 -19.12 8.55
C SER A 121 24.76 -19.19 7.37
N GLN A 122 23.46 -19.40 7.62
CA GLN A 122 22.43 -19.36 6.58
C GLN A 122 22.22 -17.93 6.06
N LEU A 123 22.16 -16.96 6.97
CA LEU A 123 22.03 -15.54 6.63
C LEU A 123 23.21 -15.05 5.77
N GLU A 124 24.45 -15.33 6.18
CA GLU A 124 25.66 -14.93 5.43
C GLU A 124 25.72 -15.58 4.02
N ARG A 125 25.09 -16.73 3.82
CA ARG A 125 25.01 -17.39 2.51
C ARG A 125 24.09 -16.69 1.55
N ILE A 126 22.93 -16.20 2.02
CA ILE A 126 21.94 -15.55 1.16
C ILE A 126 22.17 -14.04 1.04
N GLU A 127 22.84 -13.42 2.01
CA GLU A 127 23.19 -12.00 2.04
C GLU A 127 24.64 -11.82 2.49
N PRO A 128 25.62 -12.05 1.58
CA PRO A 128 27.04 -12.08 1.95
C PRO A 128 27.61 -10.77 2.51
N ASN A 129 26.96 -9.64 2.15
CA ASN A 129 27.38 -8.31 2.59
C ASN A 129 26.74 -7.86 3.89
N ILE A 130 25.98 -8.75 4.54
CA ILE A 130 25.36 -8.42 5.84
C ILE A 130 26.42 -8.16 6.92
N SER A 131 26.08 -7.34 7.89
CA SER A 131 26.97 -7.05 9.03
C SER A 131 27.47 -8.34 9.69
N LYS A 132 28.76 -8.45 9.96
CA LYS A 132 29.39 -9.57 10.67
C LYS A 132 28.89 -9.73 12.12
N ASN A 133 28.29 -8.68 12.68
CA ASN A 133 27.67 -8.71 14.00
C ASN A 133 26.27 -9.31 14.01
N ALA A 134 25.65 -9.55 12.85
CA ALA A 134 24.37 -10.22 12.76
C ALA A 134 24.51 -11.67 13.23
N ILE A 135 23.59 -12.14 14.08
CA ILE A 135 23.60 -13.50 14.65
C ILE A 135 22.49 -14.40 14.08
N GLY A 136 21.53 -13.83 13.39
CA GLY A 136 20.42 -14.53 12.74
C GLY A 136 19.41 -13.56 12.16
N ALA A 137 18.38 -14.11 11.53
CA ALA A 137 17.30 -13.31 10.93
C ALA A 137 15.98 -14.07 10.86
N LEU A 138 14.87 -13.35 10.79
CA LEU A 138 13.63 -13.85 10.21
C LEU A 138 13.69 -13.63 8.69
N PHE A 139 13.50 -14.68 7.92
CA PHE A 139 13.38 -14.63 6.48
C PHE A 139 11.93 -14.84 6.03
N ALA A 140 11.41 -13.90 5.26
CA ALA A 140 10.09 -13.97 4.66
C ALA A 140 10.24 -13.96 3.12
N PRO A 141 10.31 -15.12 2.46
CA PRO A 141 10.54 -15.21 1.01
C PRO A 141 9.38 -14.67 0.18
N THR A 142 8.21 -14.49 0.76
CA THR A 142 7.04 -13.89 0.08
C THR A 142 7.06 -12.37 0.07
N GLY A 143 8.03 -11.73 0.73
CA GLY A 143 8.27 -10.30 0.62
C GLY A 143 8.71 -9.91 -0.79
N ALA A 144 8.32 -8.73 -1.23
CA ALA A 144 8.65 -8.24 -2.57
C ALA A 144 8.75 -6.72 -2.59
N ILE A 145 9.13 -6.17 -3.72
CA ILE A 145 9.09 -4.74 -4.02
C ILE A 145 8.34 -4.49 -5.33
N VAL A 146 7.69 -3.35 -5.39
CA VAL A 146 6.94 -2.85 -6.56
C VAL A 146 7.11 -1.34 -6.65
N SER A 147 7.02 -0.77 -7.84
CA SER A 147 6.90 0.68 -7.98
C SER A 147 5.46 1.10 -7.63
N PRO A 148 5.20 1.70 -6.47
CA PRO A 148 3.84 2.08 -6.08
C PRO A 148 3.29 3.20 -6.95
N TYR A 149 4.17 4.03 -7.51
CA TYR A 149 3.83 5.08 -8.45
C TYR A 149 3.31 4.50 -9.77
N GLU A 150 4.07 3.60 -10.39
CA GLU A 150 3.65 2.91 -11.63
C GLU A 150 2.39 2.07 -11.40
N LEU A 151 2.28 1.39 -10.25
CA LEU A 151 1.10 0.63 -9.88
C LEU A 151 -0.16 1.51 -9.82
N ALA A 152 -0.06 2.72 -9.25
CA ALA A 152 -1.17 3.65 -9.18
C ALA A 152 -1.57 4.16 -10.57
N ILE A 153 -0.60 4.58 -11.38
CA ILE A 153 -0.84 5.07 -12.75
C ILE A 153 -1.50 3.98 -13.60
N ALA A 154 -0.93 2.77 -13.60
CA ALA A 154 -1.45 1.66 -14.38
C ALA A 154 -2.86 1.24 -13.94
N SER A 155 -3.14 1.26 -12.62
CA SER A 155 -4.48 0.94 -12.10
C SER A 155 -5.52 1.97 -12.51
N ILE A 156 -5.18 3.25 -12.43
CA ILE A 156 -6.08 4.34 -12.83
C ILE A 156 -6.29 4.33 -14.34
N GLY A 157 -5.21 4.17 -15.13
CA GLY A 157 -5.30 4.04 -16.58
C GLY A 157 -6.19 2.88 -16.99
N ASN A 158 -5.98 1.69 -16.39
CA ASN A 158 -6.84 0.53 -16.64
C ASN A 158 -8.31 0.79 -16.29
N ALA A 159 -8.59 1.48 -15.17
CA ALA A 159 -9.94 1.86 -14.81
C ALA A 159 -10.57 2.81 -15.85
N MET A 160 -9.79 3.78 -16.36
CA MET A 160 -10.23 4.73 -17.38
C MET A 160 -10.52 4.03 -18.72
N ASP A 161 -9.66 3.10 -19.15
CA ASP A 161 -9.86 2.28 -20.34
C ASP A 161 -11.15 1.45 -20.25
N ASN A 162 -11.60 1.14 -19.03
CA ASN A 162 -12.85 0.45 -18.75
C ASN A 162 -14.00 1.40 -18.34
N GLY A 163 -13.89 2.68 -18.66
CA GLY A 163 -14.98 3.66 -18.57
C GLY A 163 -15.07 4.46 -17.28
N ALA A 164 -14.10 4.35 -16.36
CA ALA A 164 -14.03 5.26 -15.21
C ALA A 164 -13.60 6.67 -15.67
N GLU A 165 -14.19 7.70 -15.08
CA GLU A 165 -13.83 9.10 -15.34
C GLU A 165 -12.86 9.61 -14.27
N LEU A 166 -11.78 10.27 -14.67
CA LEU A 166 -10.83 10.93 -13.78
C LEU A 166 -11.02 12.46 -13.85
N LYS A 167 -11.24 13.08 -12.70
CA LYS A 167 -11.31 14.53 -12.52
C LYS A 167 -10.14 15.01 -11.68
N LEU A 168 -9.17 15.65 -12.34
CA LEU A 168 -8.03 16.31 -11.71
C LEU A 168 -8.40 17.73 -11.27
N ASN A 169 -7.61 18.33 -10.38
CA ASN A 169 -7.86 19.65 -9.79
C ASN A 169 -9.22 19.76 -9.09
N PHE A 170 -9.79 18.63 -8.69
CA PHE A 170 -11.07 18.55 -7.99
C PHE A 170 -10.83 18.38 -6.48
N LYS A 171 -10.52 19.46 -5.77
CA LYS A 171 -10.37 19.47 -4.32
C LYS A 171 -11.76 19.45 -3.66
N VAL A 172 -12.13 18.30 -3.12
CA VAL A 172 -13.40 18.14 -2.40
C VAL A 172 -13.41 19.03 -1.17
N ASN A 173 -14.39 19.93 -1.09
CA ASN A 173 -14.61 20.84 0.06
C ASN A 173 -15.99 20.70 0.71
N SER A 174 -16.91 19.97 0.08
CA SER A 174 -18.24 19.69 0.63
C SER A 174 -18.76 18.32 0.18
N ILE A 175 -19.37 17.59 1.11
CA ILE A 175 -20.10 16.35 0.84
C ILE A 175 -21.45 16.47 1.55
N LYS A 176 -22.54 16.41 0.80
CA LYS A 176 -23.91 16.54 1.33
C LYS A 176 -24.76 15.39 0.83
N PHE A 177 -25.37 14.63 1.72
CA PHE A 177 -26.33 13.60 1.34
C PHE A 177 -27.73 14.22 1.24
N LYS A 178 -28.36 14.12 0.06
CA LYS A 178 -29.70 14.64 -0.22
C LYS A 178 -30.42 13.73 -1.20
N GLY A 179 -31.64 13.31 -0.87
CA GLY A 179 -32.49 12.56 -1.79
C GLY A 179 -31.83 11.30 -2.34
N GLU A 180 -31.20 10.49 -1.49
CA GLU A 180 -30.57 9.22 -1.84
C GLU A 180 -29.20 9.32 -2.58
N VAL A 181 -28.69 10.52 -2.81
CA VAL A 181 -27.38 10.74 -3.46
C VAL A 181 -26.49 11.68 -2.68
N TYR A 182 -25.20 11.51 -2.82
CA TYR A 182 -24.19 12.43 -2.35
C TYR A 182 -23.93 13.50 -3.39
N HIS A 183 -24.00 14.77 -2.96
CA HIS A 183 -23.53 15.93 -3.70
C HIS A 183 -22.13 16.27 -3.20
N ILE A 184 -21.15 16.15 -4.07
CA ILE A 184 -19.74 16.35 -3.78
C ILE A 184 -19.29 17.56 -4.57
N SER A 185 -18.74 18.57 -3.89
CA SER A 185 -18.36 19.84 -4.54
C SER A 185 -16.90 20.17 -4.27
N SER A 186 -16.27 20.76 -5.28
CA SER A 186 -15.05 21.57 -5.22
C SER A 186 -15.41 23.05 -5.27
N ASP A 187 -14.42 23.93 -5.41
CA ASP A 187 -14.67 25.37 -5.59
C ASP A 187 -15.34 25.71 -6.94
N ASN A 188 -15.09 24.88 -7.97
CA ASN A 188 -15.49 25.19 -9.34
C ASN A 188 -16.50 24.19 -9.94
N GLU A 189 -16.58 22.99 -9.39
CA GLU A 189 -17.38 21.89 -9.95
C GLU A 189 -18.13 21.13 -8.87
N SER A 190 -19.17 20.41 -9.30
CA SER A 190 -19.87 19.45 -8.44
C SER A 190 -20.22 18.19 -9.19
N VAL A 191 -20.22 17.07 -8.49
CA VAL A 191 -20.66 15.77 -8.97
C VAL A 191 -21.66 15.16 -8.02
N CYS A 192 -22.53 14.28 -8.54
CA CYS A 192 -23.47 13.51 -7.74
C CYS A 192 -23.15 12.02 -7.89
N ALA A 193 -23.15 11.29 -6.76
CA ALA A 193 -22.94 9.85 -6.73
C ALA A 193 -23.82 9.16 -5.70
N ARG A 194 -24.17 7.90 -5.96
CA ARG A 194 -24.93 7.06 -5.01
C ARG A 194 -24.06 6.63 -3.83
N TYR A 195 -22.80 6.34 -4.10
CA TYR A 195 -21.81 5.91 -3.10
C TYR A 195 -20.56 6.78 -3.20
N VAL A 196 -19.93 6.97 -2.04
CA VAL A 196 -18.65 7.68 -1.94
C VAL A 196 -17.63 6.79 -1.27
N VAL A 197 -16.48 6.65 -1.89
CA VAL A 197 -15.33 5.94 -1.34
C VAL A 197 -14.26 6.95 -0.95
N ASN A 198 -13.91 6.96 0.31
CA ASN A 198 -12.85 7.82 0.83
C ASN A 198 -11.50 7.11 0.72
N ALA A 199 -10.70 7.47 -0.26
CA ALA A 199 -9.33 7.01 -0.50
C ALA A 199 -8.31 8.16 -0.43
N ALA A 200 -8.61 9.21 0.36
CA ALA A 200 -7.85 10.46 0.43
C ALA A 200 -6.53 10.37 1.25
N GLY A 201 -6.06 9.16 1.56
CA GLY A 201 -4.78 8.93 2.22
C GLY A 201 -4.69 9.67 3.57
N VAL A 202 -3.67 10.50 3.75
CA VAL A 202 -3.46 11.26 5.01
C VAL A 202 -4.53 12.31 5.29
N HIS A 203 -5.42 12.58 4.34
CA HIS A 203 -6.54 13.51 4.48
C HIS A 203 -7.90 12.80 4.67
N SER A 204 -7.89 11.47 4.88
CA SER A 204 -9.14 10.71 4.95
C SER A 204 -10.01 11.08 6.15
N ASP A 205 -9.45 11.53 7.27
CA ASP A 205 -10.21 12.05 8.41
C ASP A 205 -10.92 13.37 8.07
N TYR A 206 -10.25 14.27 7.34
CA TYR A 206 -10.87 15.49 6.86
C TYR A 206 -12.05 15.19 5.92
N ILE A 207 -11.86 14.31 4.96
CA ILE A 207 -12.94 13.91 4.02
C ILE A 207 -14.08 13.22 4.74
N ALA A 208 -13.82 12.35 5.72
CA ALA A 208 -14.84 11.74 6.56
C ALA A 208 -15.64 12.79 7.33
N GLY A 209 -14.96 13.80 7.89
CA GLY A 209 -15.60 14.93 8.57
C GLY A 209 -16.54 15.73 7.68
N LEU A 210 -16.23 15.92 6.39
CA LEU A 210 -17.14 16.56 5.43
C LEU A 210 -18.44 15.76 5.23
N ALA A 211 -18.40 14.45 5.43
CA ALA A 211 -19.56 13.56 5.37
C ALA A 211 -20.24 13.35 6.75
N GLY A 212 -19.77 14.04 7.81
CA GLY A 212 -20.31 13.97 9.16
C GLY A 212 -19.69 12.92 10.07
N ASP A 213 -18.67 12.16 9.62
CA ASP A 213 -17.95 11.19 10.45
C ASP A 213 -16.65 11.79 11.01
N ASN A 214 -16.64 12.01 12.33
CA ASN A 214 -15.48 12.49 13.08
C ASN A 214 -14.95 11.44 14.08
N SER A 215 -15.22 10.15 13.82
CA SER A 215 -14.91 9.05 14.74
C SER A 215 -13.40 8.72 14.80
N PHE A 216 -12.60 9.18 13.85
CA PHE A 216 -11.17 8.94 13.81
C PHE A 216 -10.37 10.17 13.38
N LYS A 217 -9.07 10.15 13.71
CA LYS A 217 -8.11 11.16 13.32
C LYS A 217 -6.84 10.50 12.79
N ILE A 218 -6.29 11.02 11.69
CA ILE A 218 -5.03 10.59 11.14
C ILE A 218 -3.91 11.48 11.68
N THR A 219 -2.88 10.86 12.23
CA THR A 219 -1.63 11.53 12.58
C THR A 219 -0.54 11.08 11.59
N PRO A 220 -0.20 11.89 10.58
CA PRO A 220 0.81 11.55 9.62
C PRO A 220 2.17 11.33 10.28
N ARG A 221 2.87 10.27 9.87
CA ARG A 221 4.26 10.03 10.24
C ARG A 221 5.14 10.19 9.02
N LYS A 222 6.14 11.06 9.10
CA LYS A 222 7.14 11.23 8.06
C LYS A 222 8.19 10.12 8.16
N GLY A 223 8.46 9.46 7.05
CA GLY A 223 9.66 8.64 6.87
C GLY A 223 10.69 9.42 6.05
N GLU A 224 11.95 9.36 6.43
CA GLU A 224 13.05 9.95 5.67
C GLU A 224 13.87 8.85 5.02
N TYR A 225 14.21 9.04 3.74
CA TYR A 225 14.94 8.06 2.94
C TYR A 225 16.22 8.69 2.42
N MET A 226 17.32 7.94 2.51
CA MET A 226 18.54 8.24 1.78
C MET A 226 18.57 7.39 0.53
N LEU A 227 18.47 8.02 -0.62
CA LEU A 227 18.61 7.34 -1.90
C LEU A 227 20.10 7.22 -2.21
N LEU A 228 20.57 5.98 -2.30
CA LEU A 228 21.94 5.69 -2.69
C LEU A 228 22.08 5.72 -4.21
N ASP A 229 23.28 5.96 -4.70
CA ASP A 229 23.58 5.87 -6.12
C ASP A 229 23.30 4.46 -6.66
N LYS A 230 22.87 4.36 -7.91
CA LYS A 230 22.54 3.11 -8.59
C LYS A 230 23.69 2.10 -8.58
N VAL A 231 24.94 2.56 -8.57
CA VAL A 231 26.13 1.72 -8.45
C VAL A 231 26.15 0.91 -7.15
N CYS A 232 25.46 1.36 -6.10
CA CYS A 232 25.34 0.66 -4.82
C CYS A 232 24.23 -0.41 -4.81
N GLY A 233 23.45 -0.55 -5.88
CA GLY A 233 22.28 -1.45 -5.94
C GLY A 233 22.60 -2.95 -5.79
N HIS A 234 23.88 -3.34 -5.94
CA HIS A 234 24.34 -4.71 -5.75
C HIS A 234 24.76 -5.05 -4.32
N ILE A 235 24.78 -4.08 -3.40
CA ILE A 235 25.29 -4.28 -2.02
C ILE A 235 24.41 -5.24 -1.25
N VAL A 236 23.09 -5.17 -1.42
CA VAL A 236 22.13 -6.07 -0.79
C VAL A 236 21.14 -6.61 -1.81
N SER A 237 20.69 -7.85 -1.60
CA SER A 237 19.76 -8.56 -2.50
C SER A 237 18.32 -8.57 -1.97
N HIS A 238 18.14 -8.44 -0.68
CA HIS A 238 16.86 -8.53 0.02
C HIS A 238 16.44 -7.19 0.62
N THR A 239 15.14 -7.06 0.92
CA THR A 239 14.66 -5.97 1.78
C THR A 239 15.03 -6.26 3.22
N ILE A 240 15.83 -5.37 3.84
CA ILE A 240 16.38 -5.59 5.18
C ILE A 240 15.71 -4.67 6.19
N PHE A 241 15.23 -5.25 7.28
CA PHE A 241 14.72 -4.57 8.46
C PHE A 241 15.59 -4.85 9.67
N ARG A 242 15.58 -3.92 10.60
CA ARG A 242 16.10 -4.13 11.94
C ARG A 242 14.94 -4.47 12.89
N THR A 243 15.21 -5.26 13.93
CA THR A 243 14.27 -5.54 15.04
C THR A 243 13.97 -4.27 15.84
#